data_7858573d87b6b698b52dbc24cf60f26e
#
_entry.id   7858573d87b6b698b52dbc24cf60f26e
#
_cell.length_a   1.000
_cell.length_b   1.000
_cell.length_c   1.000
_cell.angle_alpha   90.00
_cell.angle_beta   90.00
_cell.angle_gamma   90.00
#
_symmetry.space_group_name_H-M   'P 1'
#
loop_
_entity.id
_entity.type
_entity.pdbx_description
1 polymer ?
#
loop_
_entity_poly.entity_id
_entity_poly.type
_entity_poly.pdbx_seq_one_letter_code
_entity_poly.pdbx_strand_id
1 'polypeptide(L)'
;MKFDEKCGIKIIPTKEASWAAVRDKLVNGEIDVAHVLYGLIYGVHLGVGGAKKDMAVLMNLNHNGQAITLSNQLKDKGATDGTKLKALIDREKREYIFAQTFPTGTYAMWLYYWLAAHGINPVSDVKAIVVRPPQMVANMRVGNMDGFCVGEPWNNRAIYDKIGFTAETTQGIWKDHPEKTLGTTAEFVQKNPNTARAMIAAILDASKYIDVMANRKKVSEIVADKSYVNCPVDVIDQRLEGNYDNGIGKAWKDPDYMKFDNDGTAWDGKNPKAYAAGFKVRA
;
A
#
# COMPACT_ATOMS: atom_id res chain seq x y z
N MET A 1 -19.58 -9.73 -7.41
CA MET A 1 -19.92 -10.59 -6.28
C MET A 1 -21.05 -10.03 -5.40
N LYS A 2 -21.42 -8.77 -5.60
CA LYS A 2 -22.60 -8.12 -5.00
C LYS A 2 -22.64 -8.14 -3.45
N PHE A 3 -21.48 -7.99 -2.81
CA PHE A 3 -21.43 -7.89 -1.34
C PHE A 3 -22.14 -6.64 -0.83
N ASP A 4 -22.09 -5.56 -1.59
CA ASP A 4 -22.78 -4.31 -1.30
C ASP A 4 -24.30 -4.44 -1.33
N GLU A 5 -24.85 -5.10 -2.36
CA GLU A 5 -26.30 -5.33 -2.47
C GLU A 5 -26.83 -6.17 -1.28
N LYS A 6 -26.04 -7.15 -0.78
CA LYS A 6 -26.41 -7.95 0.42
C LYS A 6 -26.53 -7.09 1.67
N CYS A 7 -25.78 -6.00 1.75
CA CYS A 7 -25.79 -5.07 2.87
C CYS A 7 -26.75 -3.89 2.65
N GLY A 8 -27.58 -3.92 1.60
CA GLY A 8 -28.60 -2.89 1.31
C GLY A 8 -28.03 -1.56 0.80
N ILE A 9 -26.80 -1.57 0.26
CA ILE A 9 -26.17 -0.40 -0.34
C ILE A 9 -25.74 -0.71 -1.77
N LYS A 10 -25.46 0.34 -2.54
CA LYS A 10 -24.83 0.26 -3.86
C LYS A 10 -23.54 1.03 -3.83
N ILE A 11 -22.42 0.34 -4.01
CA ILE A 11 -21.09 0.96 -4.13
C ILE A 11 -20.87 1.35 -5.60
N ILE A 12 -20.52 2.61 -5.83
CA ILE A 12 -20.14 3.14 -7.15
C ILE A 12 -18.64 3.42 -7.11
N PRO A 13 -17.78 2.50 -7.56
CA PRO A 13 -16.34 2.69 -7.50
C PRO A 13 -15.90 3.70 -8.57
N THR A 14 -15.03 4.63 -8.18
CA THR A 14 -14.32 5.53 -9.08
C THR A 14 -12.81 5.30 -8.95
N LYS A 15 -12.09 5.41 -10.07
CA LYS A 15 -10.64 5.28 -10.09
C LYS A 15 -10.01 6.66 -10.22
N GLU A 16 -9.19 7.03 -9.23
CA GLU A 16 -8.54 8.31 -9.21
C GLU A 16 -7.12 8.24 -9.79
N ALA A 17 -6.67 9.37 -10.36
CA ALA A 17 -5.40 9.45 -11.05
C ALA A 17 -4.19 9.47 -10.11
N SER A 18 -4.37 9.87 -8.84
CA SER A 18 -3.30 10.00 -7.85
C SER A 18 -3.85 10.01 -6.43
N TRP A 19 -2.98 9.77 -5.44
CA TRP A 19 -3.34 9.88 -4.02
C TRP A 19 -3.70 11.31 -3.61
N ALA A 20 -3.14 12.32 -4.26
CA ALA A 20 -3.55 13.71 -4.07
C ALA A 20 -5.01 13.93 -4.51
N ALA A 21 -5.41 13.39 -5.66
CA ALA A 21 -6.78 13.46 -6.13
C ALA A 21 -7.76 12.73 -5.18
N VAL A 22 -7.38 11.55 -4.66
CA VAL A 22 -8.17 10.85 -3.64
C VAL A 22 -8.36 11.72 -2.41
N ARG A 23 -7.27 12.31 -1.89
CA ARG A 23 -7.31 13.22 -0.74
C ARG A 23 -8.26 14.38 -0.98
N ASP A 24 -8.08 15.09 -2.08
CA ASP A 24 -8.80 16.32 -2.36
C ASP A 24 -10.31 16.05 -2.54
N LYS A 25 -10.67 15.02 -3.29
CA LYS A 25 -12.05 14.62 -3.49
C LYS A 25 -12.71 14.14 -2.19
N LEU A 26 -11.99 13.41 -1.34
CA LEU A 26 -12.50 12.97 -0.05
C LEU A 26 -12.73 14.15 0.90
N VAL A 27 -11.79 15.09 0.97
CA VAL A 27 -11.89 16.29 1.81
C VAL A 27 -13.01 17.22 1.34
N ASN A 28 -13.21 17.34 0.02
CA ASN A 28 -14.25 18.17 -0.59
C ASN A 28 -15.64 17.50 -0.61
N GLY A 29 -15.73 16.20 -0.25
CA GLY A 29 -17.00 15.47 -0.27
C GLY A 29 -17.47 15.07 -1.68
N GLU A 30 -16.56 15.04 -2.66
CA GLU A 30 -16.84 14.55 -4.02
C GLU A 30 -16.88 13.02 -4.07
N ILE A 31 -16.23 12.36 -3.12
CA ILE A 31 -16.34 10.93 -2.83
C ILE A 31 -16.63 10.74 -1.34
N ASP A 32 -17.50 9.80 -1.03
CA ASP A 32 -17.95 9.55 0.34
C ASP A 32 -16.92 8.82 1.19
N VAL A 33 -16.33 7.78 0.61
CA VAL A 33 -15.39 6.86 1.28
C VAL A 33 -14.30 6.45 0.30
N ALA A 34 -13.09 6.24 0.77
CA ALA A 34 -11.98 5.85 -0.08
C ALA A 34 -11.17 4.69 0.50
N HIS A 35 -10.74 3.79 -0.39
CA HIS A 35 -9.56 2.97 -0.16
C HIS A 35 -8.35 3.91 -0.21
N VAL A 36 -7.64 4.06 0.90
CA VAL A 36 -6.63 5.10 1.04
C VAL A 36 -5.43 4.66 1.86
N LEU A 37 -4.27 5.31 1.63
CA LEU A 37 -3.07 5.12 2.42
C LEU A 37 -3.34 5.45 3.89
N TYR A 38 -2.95 4.56 4.81
CA TYR A 38 -3.18 4.72 6.23
C TYR A 38 -2.65 6.08 6.77
N GLY A 39 -1.40 6.41 6.48
CA GLY A 39 -0.79 7.66 6.90
C GLY A 39 -1.39 8.93 6.27
N LEU A 40 -2.01 8.82 5.09
CA LEU A 40 -2.62 9.98 4.43
C LEU A 40 -3.81 10.52 5.25
N ILE A 41 -4.67 9.65 5.78
CA ILE A 41 -5.80 10.05 6.62
C ILE A 41 -5.34 10.81 7.85
N TYR A 42 -4.30 10.32 8.52
CA TYR A 42 -3.70 11.02 9.67
C TYR A 42 -3.07 12.36 9.27
N GLY A 43 -2.39 12.40 8.13
CA GLY A 43 -1.80 13.62 7.60
C GLY A 43 -2.86 14.72 7.41
N VAL A 44 -4.00 14.38 6.80
CA VAL A 44 -5.13 15.31 6.64
C VAL A 44 -5.73 15.71 7.98
N HIS A 45 -5.94 14.73 8.89
CA HIS A 45 -6.53 14.99 10.20
C HIS A 45 -5.66 15.94 11.05
N LEU A 46 -4.34 15.83 10.93
CA LEU A 46 -3.38 16.67 11.64
C LEU A 46 -3.06 17.98 10.91
N GLY A 47 -3.48 18.14 9.65
CA GLY A 47 -3.15 19.30 8.83
C GLY A 47 -1.72 19.29 8.28
N VAL A 48 -1.11 18.10 8.15
CA VAL A 48 0.24 17.98 7.61
C VAL A 48 0.21 18.04 6.08
N GLY A 49 0.86 19.06 5.53
CA GLY A 49 0.98 19.23 4.07
C GLY A 49 -0.30 19.70 3.37
N GLY A 50 -1.26 20.29 4.10
CA GLY A 50 -2.49 20.83 3.51
C GLY A 50 -3.52 21.27 4.54
N ALA A 51 -4.74 21.55 4.06
CA ALA A 51 -5.85 21.93 4.92
C ALA A 51 -6.22 20.77 5.88
N LYS A 52 -6.44 21.11 7.14
CA LYS A 52 -6.91 20.19 8.16
C LYS A 52 -8.40 19.89 7.94
N LYS A 53 -8.77 18.61 8.01
CA LYS A 53 -10.16 18.13 8.02
C LYS A 53 -10.28 17.01 9.04
N ASP A 54 -11.34 16.97 9.80
CA ASP A 54 -11.61 15.87 10.72
C ASP A 54 -11.95 14.61 9.92
N MET A 55 -11.07 13.63 10.03
CA MET A 55 -11.15 12.37 9.29
C MET A 55 -11.53 11.22 10.20
N ALA A 56 -12.05 10.17 9.60
CA ALA A 56 -12.34 8.90 10.24
C ALA A 56 -11.75 7.74 9.44
N VAL A 57 -11.26 6.73 10.13
CA VAL A 57 -10.93 5.44 9.56
C VAL A 57 -12.00 4.45 10.00
N LEU A 58 -12.65 3.82 9.02
CA LEU A 58 -13.72 2.86 9.27
C LEU A 58 -13.17 1.47 9.58
N MET A 59 -12.11 1.05 8.86
CA MET A 59 -11.42 -0.22 9.07
C MET A 59 -10.08 -0.26 8.34
N ASN A 60 -9.19 -1.15 8.74
CA ASN A 60 -8.05 -1.55 7.93
C ASN A 60 -8.53 -2.48 6.81
N LEU A 61 -8.03 -2.26 5.60
CA LEU A 61 -8.43 -3.07 4.43
C LEU A 61 -7.49 -4.25 4.21
N ASN A 62 -6.22 -4.09 4.57
CA ASN A 62 -5.23 -5.16 4.47
C ASN A 62 -4.01 -4.90 5.35
N HIS A 63 -3.25 -5.96 5.58
CA HIS A 63 -1.95 -5.95 6.23
C HIS A 63 -0.87 -6.39 5.24
N ASN A 64 0.37 -5.91 5.44
CA ASN A 64 1.54 -6.24 4.62
C ASN A 64 1.41 -5.85 3.13
N GLY A 65 2.13 -6.55 2.24
CA GLY A 65 2.00 -6.40 0.79
C GLY A 65 2.70 -5.18 0.22
N GLN A 66 3.76 -4.69 0.87
CA GLN A 66 4.64 -3.62 0.38
C GLN A 66 6.09 -4.08 0.37
N ALA A 67 6.93 -3.42 -0.42
CA ALA A 67 8.36 -3.73 -0.43
C ALA A 67 9.20 -2.51 -0.84
N ILE A 68 10.48 -2.57 -0.48
CA ILE A 68 11.54 -1.71 -0.98
C ILE A 68 12.14 -2.40 -2.19
N THR A 69 11.95 -1.82 -3.36
CA THR A 69 12.46 -2.33 -4.63
C THR A 69 13.58 -1.44 -5.13
N LEU A 70 14.72 -2.04 -5.46
CA LEU A 70 15.89 -1.39 -6.02
C LEU A 70 16.08 -1.78 -7.48
N SER A 71 16.71 -0.89 -8.26
CA SER A 71 17.00 -1.15 -9.67
C SER A 71 18.10 -2.21 -9.85
N ASN A 72 18.05 -2.95 -10.95
CA ASN A 72 19.13 -3.88 -11.32
C ASN A 72 20.46 -3.15 -11.57
N GLN A 73 20.46 -1.86 -11.93
CA GLN A 73 21.68 -1.05 -12.01
C GLN A 73 22.40 -0.97 -10.66
N LEU A 74 21.68 -0.90 -9.54
CA LEU A 74 22.28 -0.94 -8.21
C LEU A 74 22.82 -2.34 -7.89
N LYS A 75 22.10 -3.40 -8.26
CA LYS A 75 22.57 -4.77 -8.13
C LYS A 75 23.88 -4.99 -8.88
N ASP A 76 23.99 -4.53 -10.12
CA ASP A 76 25.18 -4.68 -10.96
C ASP A 76 26.39 -3.94 -10.36
N LYS A 77 26.18 -2.93 -9.53
CA LYS A 77 27.18 -2.24 -8.72
C LYS A 77 27.41 -2.88 -7.33
N GLY A 78 26.78 -4.00 -7.05
CA GLY A 78 26.90 -4.76 -5.80
C GLY A 78 25.98 -4.32 -4.66
N ALA A 79 25.12 -3.32 -4.85
CA ALA A 79 24.18 -2.82 -3.84
C ALA A 79 22.90 -3.68 -3.82
N THR A 80 22.94 -4.82 -3.14
CA THR A 80 21.84 -5.79 -3.04
C THR A 80 21.03 -5.68 -1.74
N ASP A 81 21.47 -4.85 -0.81
CA ASP A 81 20.83 -4.57 0.47
C ASP A 81 21.14 -3.14 0.93
N GLY A 82 20.51 -2.70 2.02
CA GLY A 82 20.66 -1.32 2.49
C GLY A 82 22.08 -0.97 2.95
N THR A 83 22.81 -1.91 3.55
CA THR A 83 24.20 -1.68 3.99
C THR A 83 25.12 -1.47 2.79
N LYS A 84 25.00 -2.30 1.77
CA LYS A 84 25.77 -2.17 0.53
C LYS A 84 25.35 -0.93 -0.27
N LEU A 85 24.06 -0.57 -0.23
CA LEU A 85 23.57 0.68 -0.81
C LEU A 85 24.23 1.90 -0.14
N LYS A 86 24.32 1.92 1.20
CA LYS A 86 25.02 2.99 1.93
C LYS A 86 26.48 3.09 1.49
N ALA A 87 27.19 1.99 1.44
CA ALA A 87 28.58 1.97 1.00
C ALA A 87 28.75 2.49 -0.45
N LEU A 88 27.78 2.19 -1.33
CA LEU A 88 27.78 2.67 -2.70
C LEU A 88 27.53 4.18 -2.76
N ILE A 89 26.57 4.71 -2.00
CA ILE A 89 26.26 6.15 -1.91
C ILE A 89 27.50 6.92 -1.43
N ASP A 90 28.16 6.44 -0.38
CA ASP A 90 29.36 7.08 0.17
C ASP A 90 30.52 7.13 -0.83
N ARG A 91 30.66 6.08 -1.65
CA ARG A 91 31.72 5.97 -2.65
C ARG A 91 31.48 6.84 -3.88
N GLU A 92 30.26 6.80 -4.45
CA GLU A 92 29.98 7.45 -5.75
C GLU A 92 29.57 8.91 -5.62
N LYS A 93 28.98 9.32 -4.50
CA LYS A 93 28.58 10.71 -4.20
C LYS A 93 27.75 11.38 -5.29
N ARG A 94 26.95 10.60 -6.04
CA ARG A 94 25.97 11.12 -6.98
C ARG A 94 24.62 11.29 -6.30
N GLU A 95 23.69 12.01 -6.92
CA GLU A 95 22.30 12.03 -6.48
C GLU A 95 21.65 10.65 -6.69
N TYR A 96 21.13 10.05 -5.63
CA TYR A 96 20.34 8.83 -5.69
C TYR A 96 18.86 9.18 -5.51
N ILE A 97 18.01 8.66 -6.40
CA ILE A 97 16.59 9.04 -6.47
C ILE A 97 15.72 7.87 -6.06
N PHE A 98 14.88 8.08 -5.05
CA PHE A 98 13.92 7.09 -4.57
C PHE A 98 12.50 7.63 -4.68
N ALA A 99 11.58 6.77 -5.15
CA ALA A 99 10.19 7.15 -5.32
C ALA A 99 9.29 6.59 -4.22
N GLN A 100 8.32 7.38 -3.86
CA GLN A 100 7.17 7.02 -3.03
C GLN A 100 5.90 7.63 -3.63
N THR A 101 4.71 7.33 -3.10
CA THR A 101 3.46 7.71 -3.74
C THR A 101 2.82 8.96 -3.17
N PHE A 102 3.09 9.28 -1.92
CA PHE A 102 2.55 10.43 -1.21
C PHE A 102 3.37 10.73 0.05
N PRO A 103 3.75 12.00 0.32
CA PRO A 103 4.71 12.34 1.40
C PRO A 103 4.31 11.87 2.80
N THR A 104 3.02 11.92 3.15
CA THR A 104 2.50 11.44 4.44
C THR A 104 1.96 10.01 4.38
N GLY A 105 2.15 9.30 3.24
CA GLY A 105 1.70 7.93 3.06
C GLY A 105 2.65 6.92 3.70
N THR A 106 2.11 5.73 3.97
CA THR A 106 2.87 4.60 4.56
C THR A 106 4.11 4.24 3.74
N TYR A 107 4.07 4.35 2.43
CA TYR A 107 5.23 4.04 1.57
C TYR A 107 6.42 4.98 1.79
N ALA A 108 6.16 6.28 2.02
CA ALA A 108 7.21 7.23 2.37
C ALA A 108 7.80 6.89 3.74
N MET A 109 6.96 6.56 4.71
CA MET A 109 7.39 6.18 6.07
C MET A 109 8.29 4.95 6.04
N TRP A 110 7.90 3.89 5.30
CA TRP A 110 8.68 2.68 5.15
C TRP A 110 10.02 2.93 4.46
N LEU A 111 10.01 3.69 3.37
CA LEU A 111 11.22 4.04 2.64
C LEU A 111 12.20 4.80 3.54
N TYR A 112 11.73 5.82 4.23
CA TYR A 112 12.57 6.64 5.11
C TYR A 112 13.08 5.86 6.32
N TYR A 113 12.24 5.02 6.92
CA TYR A 113 12.64 4.15 8.01
C TYR A 113 13.75 3.18 7.57
N TRP A 114 13.55 2.51 6.43
CA TRP A 114 14.51 1.55 5.89
C TRP A 114 15.85 2.22 5.54
N LEU A 115 15.83 3.36 4.87
CA LEU A 115 17.03 4.13 4.55
C LEU A 115 17.77 4.53 5.84
N ALA A 116 17.07 5.11 6.81
CA ALA A 116 17.63 5.55 8.08
C ALA A 116 18.21 4.39 8.90
N ALA A 117 17.55 3.22 8.91
CA ALA A 117 18.03 2.02 9.57
C ALA A 117 19.38 1.50 9.02
N HIS A 118 19.71 1.88 7.78
CA HIS A 118 21.00 1.57 7.14
C HIS A 118 21.97 2.75 7.12
N GLY A 119 21.70 3.79 7.93
CA GLY A 119 22.57 4.96 8.04
C GLY A 119 22.52 5.92 6.85
N ILE A 120 21.48 5.84 6.01
CA ILE A 120 21.23 6.76 4.90
C ILE A 120 20.21 7.79 5.37
N ASN A 121 20.60 9.07 5.46
CA ASN A 121 19.66 10.12 5.79
C ASN A 121 18.69 10.35 4.61
N PRO A 122 17.37 10.06 4.78
CA PRO A 122 16.42 10.14 3.67
C PRO A 122 16.13 11.58 3.21
N VAL A 123 16.60 12.59 3.97
CA VAL A 123 16.37 14.01 3.66
C VAL A 123 17.58 14.63 2.98
N SER A 124 18.80 14.20 3.34
CA SER A 124 20.04 14.82 2.87
C SER A 124 20.86 13.97 1.90
N ASP A 125 20.84 12.64 2.06
CA ASP A 125 21.73 11.74 1.31
C ASP A 125 21.12 11.22 0.00
N VAL A 126 19.79 11.33 -0.12
CA VAL A 126 19.04 10.90 -1.29
C VAL A 126 17.93 11.89 -1.63
N LYS A 127 17.43 11.82 -2.85
CA LYS A 127 16.29 12.59 -3.30
C LYS A 127 15.02 11.73 -3.31
N ALA A 128 14.05 12.09 -2.51
CA ALA A 128 12.74 11.46 -2.52
C ALA A 128 11.80 12.18 -3.51
N ILE A 129 11.17 11.43 -4.41
CA ILE A 129 10.21 11.94 -5.39
C ILE A 129 8.86 11.26 -5.29
N VAL A 130 7.81 11.94 -5.75
CA VAL A 130 6.46 11.38 -5.79
C VAL A 130 6.17 10.85 -7.19
N VAL A 131 5.92 9.55 -7.29
CA VAL A 131 5.58 8.88 -8.56
C VAL A 131 4.33 8.03 -8.37
N ARG A 132 3.45 8.02 -9.36
CA ARG A 132 2.25 7.16 -9.35
C ARG A 132 2.65 5.69 -9.50
N PRO A 133 2.04 4.75 -8.76
CA PRO A 133 2.42 3.34 -8.77
C PRO A 133 2.57 2.74 -10.18
N PRO A 134 1.63 2.92 -11.12
CA PRO A 134 1.78 2.36 -12.48
C PRO A 134 2.96 2.92 -13.27
N GLN A 135 3.48 4.09 -12.88
CA GLN A 135 4.59 4.75 -13.57
C GLN A 135 5.96 4.41 -12.96
N MET A 136 6.01 3.81 -11.75
CA MET A 136 7.28 3.52 -11.07
C MET A 136 8.17 2.58 -11.88
N VAL A 137 7.59 1.50 -12.40
CA VAL A 137 8.32 0.51 -13.20
C VAL A 137 8.90 1.11 -14.48
N ALA A 138 8.11 1.92 -15.19
CA ALA A 138 8.56 2.59 -16.41
C ALA A 138 9.68 3.61 -16.14
N ASN A 139 9.56 4.40 -15.07
CA ASN A 139 10.59 5.38 -14.68
C ASN A 139 11.89 4.69 -14.24
N MET A 140 11.80 3.57 -13.50
CA MET A 140 13.00 2.80 -13.13
C MET A 140 13.67 2.19 -14.37
N ARG A 141 12.89 1.69 -15.35
CA ARG A 141 13.42 1.12 -16.59
C ARG A 141 14.30 2.09 -17.37
N VAL A 142 13.93 3.37 -17.43
CA VAL A 142 14.70 4.41 -18.12
C VAL A 142 15.74 5.11 -17.24
N GLY A 143 15.96 4.62 -16.03
CA GLY A 143 16.99 5.14 -15.13
C GLY A 143 16.65 6.45 -14.40
N ASN A 144 15.38 6.85 -14.37
CA ASN A 144 14.94 8.07 -13.67
C ASN A 144 14.87 7.92 -12.15
N MET A 145 15.06 6.71 -11.63
CA MET A 145 15.12 6.44 -10.19
C MET A 145 15.92 5.17 -9.89
N ASP A 146 16.49 5.13 -8.71
CA ASP A 146 17.30 4.02 -8.20
C ASP A 146 16.48 2.98 -7.44
N GLY A 147 15.37 3.39 -6.84
CA GLY A 147 14.49 2.51 -6.09
C GLY A 147 13.17 3.17 -5.75
N PHE A 148 12.28 2.37 -5.16
CA PHE A 148 10.98 2.85 -4.69
C PHE A 148 10.43 1.99 -3.56
N CYS A 149 9.48 2.56 -2.81
CA CYS A 149 8.60 1.79 -1.94
C CYS A 149 7.16 1.93 -2.43
N VAL A 150 6.47 0.80 -2.61
CA VAL A 150 5.09 0.77 -3.10
C VAL A 150 4.41 -0.54 -2.69
N GLY A 151 3.08 -0.59 -2.75
CA GLY A 151 2.30 -1.82 -2.61
C GLY A 151 2.36 -2.71 -3.84
N GLU A 152 2.08 -3.99 -3.65
CA GLU A 152 1.95 -4.93 -4.77
C GLU A 152 0.77 -4.52 -5.70
N PRO A 153 0.84 -4.86 -6.98
CA PRO A 153 1.79 -5.79 -7.62
C PRO A 153 3.02 -5.10 -8.23
N TRP A 154 3.30 -3.84 -7.95
CA TRP A 154 4.31 -3.06 -8.68
C TRP A 154 5.75 -3.49 -8.36
N ASN A 155 6.01 -4.02 -7.17
CA ASN A 155 7.30 -4.63 -6.83
C ASN A 155 7.51 -5.89 -7.67
N ASN A 156 6.50 -6.78 -7.72
CA ASN A 156 6.56 -7.96 -8.56
C ASN A 156 6.67 -7.62 -10.04
N ARG A 157 6.01 -6.56 -10.49
CA ARG A 157 6.12 -6.10 -11.88
C ARG A 157 7.54 -5.70 -12.25
N ALA A 158 8.28 -5.05 -11.37
CA ALA A 158 9.68 -4.69 -11.61
C ALA A 158 10.58 -5.93 -11.72
N ILE A 159 10.31 -6.97 -10.92
CA ILE A 159 11.02 -8.26 -10.97
C ILE A 159 10.66 -9.02 -12.26
N TYR A 160 9.38 -9.12 -12.56
CA TYR A 160 8.86 -9.78 -13.77
C TYR A 160 9.44 -9.17 -15.05
N ASP A 161 9.50 -7.85 -15.10
CA ASP A 161 10.10 -7.10 -16.23
C ASP A 161 11.65 -7.07 -16.19
N LYS A 162 12.28 -7.72 -15.19
CA LYS A 162 13.74 -7.84 -15.01
C LYS A 162 14.47 -6.49 -14.91
N ILE A 163 13.86 -5.51 -14.28
CA ILE A 163 14.44 -4.16 -14.12
C ILE A 163 14.76 -3.81 -12.66
N GLY A 164 14.26 -4.57 -11.72
CA GLY A 164 14.50 -4.36 -10.29
C GLY A 164 14.41 -5.65 -9.50
N PHE A 165 14.70 -5.55 -8.22
CA PHE A 165 14.65 -6.63 -7.24
C PHE A 165 14.15 -6.10 -5.90
N THR A 166 13.55 -6.95 -5.08
CA THR A 166 13.17 -6.60 -3.71
C THR A 166 14.38 -6.70 -2.79
N ALA A 167 14.77 -5.59 -2.18
CA ALA A 167 15.79 -5.54 -1.16
C ALA A 167 15.23 -5.94 0.22
N GLU A 168 14.01 -5.50 0.53
CA GLU A 168 13.32 -5.83 1.78
C GLU A 168 11.80 -5.75 1.60
N THR A 169 11.06 -6.67 2.25
CA THR A 169 9.60 -6.56 2.38
C THR A 169 9.26 -5.78 3.65
N THR A 170 8.18 -5.01 3.62
CA THR A 170 7.76 -4.29 4.83
C THR A 170 7.33 -5.24 5.95
N GLN A 171 6.85 -6.43 5.61
CA GLN A 171 6.60 -7.51 6.57
C GLN A 171 7.88 -8.00 7.26
N GLY A 172 9.03 -7.97 6.58
CA GLY A 172 10.34 -8.26 7.17
C GLY A 172 10.77 -7.21 8.19
N ILE A 173 10.31 -5.96 8.01
CA ILE A 173 10.56 -4.86 8.95
C ILE A 173 9.58 -4.92 10.13
N TRP A 174 8.30 -5.06 9.86
CA TRP A 174 7.23 -5.14 10.86
C TRP A 174 6.12 -6.06 10.37
N LYS A 175 6.08 -7.24 10.93
CA LYS A 175 5.09 -8.28 10.58
C LYS A 175 3.66 -7.81 10.93
N ASP A 176 2.74 -8.08 10.00
CA ASP A 176 1.32 -7.78 10.14
C ASP A 176 0.99 -6.29 10.36
N HIS A 177 1.83 -5.40 9.82
CA HIS A 177 1.56 -3.96 9.87
C HIS A 177 0.32 -3.59 9.05
N PRO A 178 -0.46 -2.57 9.48
CA PRO A 178 -1.57 -2.04 8.69
C PRO A 178 -1.05 -1.38 7.40
N GLU A 179 -1.83 -1.49 6.31
CA GLU A 179 -1.43 -0.94 5.03
C GLU A 179 -2.45 0.04 4.48
N LYS A 180 -3.56 -0.44 3.92
CA LYS A 180 -4.64 0.43 3.44
C LYS A 180 -5.78 0.51 4.44
N THR A 181 -6.49 1.60 4.39
CA THR A 181 -7.65 1.82 5.23
C THR A 181 -8.86 2.27 4.43
N LEU A 182 -10.03 1.96 4.91
CA LEU A 182 -11.28 2.55 4.47
C LEU A 182 -11.44 3.87 5.19
N GLY A 183 -11.10 4.97 4.52
CA GLY A 183 -11.08 6.31 5.08
C GLY A 183 -12.25 7.16 4.61
N THR A 184 -12.71 8.07 5.47
CA THR A 184 -13.77 9.03 5.18
C THR A 184 -13.61 10.27 6.07
N THR A 185 -14.51 11.24 5.94
CA THR A 185 -14.59 12.37 6.88
C THR A 185 -15.41 11.99 8.12
N ALA A 186 -15.07 12.56 9.28
CA ALA A 186 -15.87 12.39 10.50
C ALA A 186 -17.32 12.85 10.29
N GLU A 187 -17.51 13.91 9.51
CA GLU A 187 -18.82 14.46 9.13
C GLU A 187 -19.68 13.42 8.38
N PHE A 188 -19.11 12.68 7.43
CA PHE A 188 -19.82 11.63 6.71
C PHE A 188 -20.35 10.55 7.66
N VAL A 189 -19.50 10.10 8.58
CA VAL A 189 -19.89 9.07 9.57
C VAL A 189 -21.02 9.55 10.47
N GLN A 190 -20.95 10.79 10.92
CA GLN A 190 -21.99 11.38 11.78
C GLN A 190 -23.34 11.52 11.06
N LYS A 191 -23.31 11.95 9.78
CA LYS A 191 -24.53 12.12 8.99
C LYS A 191 -25.09 10.81 8.44
N ASN A 192 -24.24 9.81 8.18
CA ASN A 192 -24.58 8.56 7.51
C ASN A 192 -24.12 7.30 8.26
N PRO A 193 -24.45 7.15 9.56
CA PRO A 193 -23.89 6.05 10.39
C PRO A 193 -24.31 4.66 9.89
N ASN A 194 -25.51 4.51 9.35
CA ASN A 194 -25.98 3.22 8.83
C ASN A 194 -25.30 2.87 7.51
N THR A 195 -25.07 3.84 6.62
CA THR A 195 -24.30 3.63 5.38
C THR A 195 -22.85 3.24 5.70
N ALA A 196 -22.22 3.90 6.69
CA ALA A 196 -20.87 3.55 7.12
C ALA A 196 -20.80 2.10 7.65
N ARG A 197 -21.77 1.65 8.46
CA ARG A 197 -21.85 0.27 8.94
C ARG A 197 -22.07 -0.73 7.80
N ALA A 198 -22.97 -0.45 6.87
CA ALA A 198 -23.25 -1.30 5.73
C ALA A 198 -22.02 -1.41 4.81
N MET A 199 -21.26 -0.32 4.62
CA MET A 199 -20.00 -0.32 3.89
C MET A 199 -18.96 -1.22 4.56
N ILE A 200 -18.77 -1.11 5.87
CA ILE A 200 -17.86 -1.98 6.64
C ILE A 200 -18.27 -3.44 6.46
N ALA A 201 -19.54 -3.77 6.63
CA ALA A 201 -20.03 -5.14 6.50
C ALA A 201 -19.77 -5.72 5.09
N ALA A 202 -20.06 -4.96 4.05
CA ALA A 202 -19.82 -5.37 2.66
C ALA A 202 -18.33 -5.62 2.37
N ILE A 203 -17.45 -4.76 2.89
CA ILE A 203 -16.00 -4.90 2.70
C ILE A 203 -15.47 -6.08 3.50
N LEU A 204 -15.95 -6.30 4.75
CA LEU A 204 -15.57 -7.48 5.54
C LEU A 204 -15.93 -8.80 4.84
N ASP A 205 -17.10 -8.89 4.25
CA ASP A 205 -17.49 -10.07 3.49
C ASP A 205 -16.59 -10.29 2.27
N ALA A 206 -16.19 -9.20 1.61
CA ALA A 206 -15.24 -9.26 0.51
C ALA A 206 -13.83 -9.68 0.99
N SER A 207 -13.38 -9.16 2.12
CA SER A 207 -12.09 -9.52 2.74
C SER A 207 -12.02 -11.00 3.11
N LYS A 208 -13.07 -11.53 3.75
CA LYS A 208 -13.19 -12.97 4.04
C LYS A 208 -13.14 -13.82 2.78
N TYR A 209 -13.81 -13.36 1.72
CA TYR A 209 -13.77 -14.05 0.43
C TYR A 209 -12.35 -14.11 -0.15
N ILE A 210 -11.60 -13.00 -0.07
CA ILE A 210 -10.24 -12.90 -0.62
C ILE A 210 -9.25 -13.75 0.17
N ASP A 211 -9.41 -13.86 1.49
CA ASP A 211 -8.47 -14.64 2.33
C ASP A 211 -8.64 -16.16 2.22
N VAL A 212 -9.72 -16.62 1.59
CA VAL A 212 -9.80 -18.02 1.14
C VAL A 212 -8.89 -18.19 -0.08
N MET A 213 -7.78 -18.90 0.07
CA MET A 213 -6.75 -19.05 -0.98
C MET A 213 -7.30 -19.51 -2.32
N ALA A 214 -8.28 -20.43 -2.33
CA ALA A 214 -8.94 -20.90 -3.56
C ALA A 214 -9.64 -19.79 -4.37
N ASN A 215 -9.97 -18.67 -3.74
CA ASN A 215 -10.62 -17.53 -4.39
C ASN A 215 -9.62 -16.53 -4.98
N ARG A 216 -8.35 -16.54 -4.54
CA ARG A 216 -7.36 -15.49 -4.88
C ARG A 216 -7.08 -15.41 -6.36
N LYS A 217 -7.03 -16.54 -7.05
CA LYS A 217 -6.90 -16.55 -8.53
C LYS A 217 -8.05 -15.79 -9.20
N LYS A 218 -9.29 -16.02 -8.76
CA LYS A 218 -10.45 -15.29 -9.30
C LYS A 218 -10.38 -13.80 -8.99
N VAL A 219 -9.88 -13.43 -7.83
CA VAL A 219 -9.64 -12.03 -7.46
C VAL A 219 -8.58 -11.41 -8.37
N SER A 220 -7.46 -12.12 -8.62
CA SER A 220 -6.41 -11.66 -9.54
C SER A 220 -6.95 -11.34 -10.92
N GLU A 221 -7.79 -12.23 -11.48
CA GLU A 221 -8.46 -12.02 -12.77
C GLU A 221 -9.33 -10.75 -12.79
N ILE A 222 -10.10 -10.52 -11.71
CA ILE A 222 -10.98 -9.36 -11.61
C ILE A 222 -10.17 -8.06 -11.51
N VAL A 223 -9.19 -8.00 -10.61
CA VAL A 223 -8.46 -6.76 -10.36
C VAL A 223 -7.42 -6.44 -11.42
N ALA A 224 -7.05 -7.41 -12.27
CA ALA A 224 -6.14 -7.19 -13.39
C ALA A 224 -6.73 -6.28 -14.49
N ASP A 225 -8.05 -6.14 -14.54
CA ASP A 225 -8.74 -5.32 -15.54
C ASP A 225 -8.23 -3.87 -15.49
N LYS A 226 -8.26 -3.20 -16.67
CA LYS A 226 -7.84 -1.80 -16.82
C LYS A 226 -8.64 -0.81 -15.98
N SER A 227 -9.86 -1.16 -15.60
CA SER A 227 -10.70 -0.36 -14.70
C SER A 227 -10.21 -0.37 -13.26
N TYR A 228 -9.36 -1.33 -12.90
CA TYR A 228 -8.79 -1.49 -11.56
C TYR A 228 -7.27 -1.33 -11.57
N VAL A 229 -6.50 -2.39 -11.34
CA VAL A 229 -5.03 -2.32 -11.20
C VAL A 229 -4.34 -2.14 -12.55
N ASN A 230 -4.87 -2.75 -13.63
CA ASN A 230 -4.27 -2.73 -14.95
C ASN A 230 -2.84 -3.30 -14.97
N CYS A 231 -2.71 -4.52 -14.48
CA CYS A 231 -1.44 -5.27 -14.44
C CYS A 231 -1.71 -6.71 -14.88
N PRO A 232 -0.76 -7.42 -15.50
CA PRO A 232 -0.95 -8.81 -15.90
C PRO A 232 -1.42 -9.71 -14.75
N VAL A 233 -2.34 -10.62 -15.04
CA VAL A 233 -2.96 -11.49 -14.02
C VAL A 233 -1.91 -12.29 -13.27
N ASP A 234 -0.94 -12.89 -13.96
CA ASP A 234 0.11 -13.72 -13.39
C ASP A 234 1.03 -12.93 -12.42
N VAL A 235 1.27 -11.66 -12.71
CA VAL A 235 2.05 -10.78 -11.82
C VAL A 235 1.30 -10.49 -10.52
N ILE A 236 -0.02 -10.31 -10.59
CA ILE A 236 -0.87 -10.10 -9.40
C ILE A 236 -1.02 -11.39 -8.62
N ASP A 237 -1.30 -12.48 -9.33
CA ASP A 237 -1.62 -13.79 -8.76
C ASP A 237 -0.48 -14.33 -7.89
N GLN A 238 0.76 -14.25 -8.37
CA GLN A 238 1.94 -14.66 -7.61
C GLN A 238 1.96 -14.05 -6.21
N ARG A 239 1.69 -12.75 -6.07
CA ARG A 239 1.71 -12.07 -4.78
C ARG A 239 0.48 -12.35 -3.92
N LEU A 240 -0.69 -12.45 -4.54
CA LEU A 240 -1.91 -12.84 -3.83
C LEU A 240 -1.83 -14.27 -3.31
N GLU A 241 -1.22 -15.19 -4.06
CA GLU A 241 -0.98 -16.57 -3.60
C GLU A 241 0.19 -16.70 -2.61
N GLY A 242 0.94 -15.63 -2.37
CA GLY A 242 2.10 -15.63 -1.48
C GLY A 242 3.34 -16.26 -2.10
N ASN A 243 3.38 -16.43 -3.43
CA ASN A 243 4.58 -16.89 -4.13
C ASN A 243 5.52 -15.69 -4.31
N TYR A 244 6.62 -15.69 -3.57
CA TYR A 244 7.57 -14.59 -3.58
C TYR A 244 8.90 -15.00 -4.21
N ASP A 245 9.34 -14.23 -5.19
CA ASP A 245 10.69 -14.19 -5.71
C ASP A 245 11.21 -12.76 -5.53
N ASN A 246 12.38 -12.60 -4.95
CA ASN A 246 12.95 -11.26 -4.74
C ASN A 246 13.78 -10.74 -5.95
N GLY A 247 13.91 -11.53 -7.02
CA GLY A 247 14.65 -11.14 -8.23
C GLY A 247 16.18 -11.24 -8.14
N ILE A 248 16.71 -11.73 -7.01
CA ILE A 248 18.16 -11.94 -6.79
C ILE A 248 18.47 -13.30 -6.17
N GLY A 249 17.66 -14.32 -6.51
CA GLY A 249 17.95 -15.73 -6.16
C GLY A 249 17.34 -16.23 -4.85
N LYS A 250 16.48 -15.44 -4.19
CA LYS A 250 15.74 -15.93 -3.02
C LYS A 250 14.25 -15.99 -3.36
N ALA A 251 13.69 -17.20 -3.29
CA ALA A 251 12.26 -17.43 -3.46
C ALA A 251 11.70 -18.16 -2.23
N TRP A 252 10.47 -17.81 -1.86
CA TRP A 252 9.75 -18.46 -0.74
C TRP A 252 8.25 -18.40 -0.96
N LYS A 253 7.51 -19.14 -0.14
CA LYS A 253 6.05 -19.06 -0.09
C LYS A 253 5.62 -18.50 1.26
N ASP A 254 4.77 -17.49 1.22
CA ASP A 254 4.19 -16.86 2.39
C ASP A 254 2.69 -16.57 2.12
N PRO A 255 1.79 -17.48 2.51
CA PRO A 255 0.35 -17.29 2.34
C PRO A 255 -0.19 -16.04 3.03
N ASP A 256 0.53 -15.58 4.06
CA ASP A 256 0.19 -14.41 4.86
C ASP A 256 0.86 -13.12 4.37
N TYR A 257 1.53 -13.16 3.21
CA TYR A 257 2.18 -11.98 2.65
C TYR A 257 1.22 -10.80 2.43
N MET A 258 -0.03 -11.10 2.09
CA MET A 258 -1.13 -10.13 2.04
C MET A 258 -2.34 -10.72 2.75
N LYS A 259 -2.80 -10.06 3.82
CA LYS A 259 -3.97 -10.43 4.60
C LYS A 259 -5.05 -9.37 4.47
N PHE A 260 -6.29 -9.78 4.26
CA PHE A 260 -7.44 -8.89 4.06
C PHE A 260 -8.49 -9.00 5.18
N ASP A 261 -8.68 -10.18 5.73
CA ASP A 261 -9.58 -10.42 6.87
C ASP A 261 -8.81 -11.17 7.95
N ASN A 262 -8.55 -10.51 9.05
CA ASN A 262 -7.94 -11.11 10.22
C ASN A 262 -8.39 -10.35 11.48
N ASP A 263 -8.03 -10.85 12.64
CA ASP A 263 -8.41 -10.32 13.96
C ASP A 263 -8.11 -8.83 14.18
N GLY A 264 -7.33 -8.20 13.32
CA GLY A 264 -6.98 -6.80 13.40
C GLY A 264 -7.61 -5.93 12.31
N THR A 265 -8.33 -6.50 11.35
CA THR A 265 -8.86 -5.78 10.18
C THR A 265 -10.04 -4.89 10.53
N ALA A 266 -10.95 -5.39 11.36
CA ALA A 266 -12.05 -4.61 11.92
C ALA A 266 -12.32 -5.02 13.37
N TRP A 267 -12.80 -4.08 14.15
CA TRP A 267 -13.13 -4.36 15.54
C TRP A 267 -14.50 -5.02 15.66
N ASP A 268 -14.53 -6.23 16.18
CA ASP A 268 -15.74 -7.02 16.43
C ASP A 268 -16.35 -6.78 17.82
N GLY A 269 -15.78 -5.87 18.60
CA GLY A 269 -16.20 -5.61 19.98
C GLY A 269 -15.60 -6.56 21.01
N LYS A 270 -14.89 -7.60 20.61
CA LYS A 270 -14.39 -8.66 21.50
C LYS A 270 -12.87 -8.77 21.52
N ASN A 271 -12.20 -8.38 20.43
CA ASN A 271 -10.74 -8.51 20.30
C ASN A 271 -10.02 -7.25 20.73
N PRO A 272 -9.29 -7.24 21.88
CA PRO A 272 -8.54 -6.07 22.34
C PRO A 272 -7.40 -5.67 21.39
N LYS A 273 -6.90 -6.59 20.57
CA LYS A 273 -5.82 -6.30 19.58
C LYS A 273 -6.33 -5.45 18.42
N ALA A 274 -7.59 -5.64 18.01
CA ALA A 274 -8.22 -4.78 17.01
C ALA A 274 -8.37 -3.34 17.51
N TYR A 275 -8.44 -3.14 18.82
CA TYR A 275 -8.48 -1.84 19.48
C TYR A 275 -7.12 -1.10 19.43
N ALA A 276 -6.03 -1.84 19.54
CA ALA A 276 -4.67 -1.28 19.43
C ALA A 276 -4.35 -0.78 18.01
N ALA A 277 -5.06 -1.29 16.99
CA ALA A 277 -4.99 -0.78 15.62
C ALA A 277 -5.76 0.54 15.40
N GLY A 278 -6.39 1.10 16.42
CA GLY A 278 -6.80 2.51 16.42
C GLY A 278 -8.27 2.81 16.16
N PHE A 279 -9.22 1.84 16.23
CA PHE A 279 -10.61 2.15 15.90
C PHE A 279 -11.63 1.76 16.96
N LYS A 280 -12.24 2.79 17.56
CA LYS A 280 -13.57 2.69 18.15
C LYS A 280 -14.62 2.98 17.08
N VAL A 281 -15.25 1.94 16.51
CA VAL A 281 -16.60 2.09 16.00
C VAL A 281 -17.51 2.04 17.25
N ARG A 282 -17.92 3.19 17.75
CA ARG A 282 -18.99 3.20 18.75
C ARG A 282 -20.27 2.77 18.04
N ALA A 283 -20.86 1.69 18.53
CA ALA A 283 -22.22 1.30 18.21
C ALA A 283 -23.21 2.39 18.65
#